data_aa19b1be50de19bb234e3352e15d5428
#
_entry.id   aa19b1be50de19bb234e3352e15d5428
#
_cell.length_a   1.000
_cell.length_b   1.000
_cell.length_c   1.000
_cell.angle_alpha   90.00
_cell.angle_beta   90.00
_cell.angle_gamma   90.00
#
_symmetry.space_group_name_H-M   'P 1'
#
loop_
_entity.id
_entity.type
_entity.pdbx_description
1 polymer ?
#
loop_
_entity_poly.entity_id
_entity_poly.type
_entity_poly.pdbx_seq_one_letter_code
_entity_poly.pdbx_strand_id
1 'polypeptide(L)'
;MKYLLDTHVVLWTAENSPLLSEKAKSVILDENSEKYVSVVSAWEAAIKLGTRKLQLEGGLPEFFRMVDDNGFLTLPIEREYLRLIPHLPDYHKDPFDRLLIATAVTENMTIITTDQNVQRYKILWLW
;
A
#
# COMPACT_ATOMS: atom_id res chain seq x y z
N MET A 1 -15.51 5.73 1.93
CA MET A 1 -14.18 5.85 2.55
C MET A 1 -13.11 5.41 1.57
N LYS A 2 -11.96 6.03 1.69
CA LYS A 2 -10.81 5.75 0.83
C LYS A 2 -9.75 5.00 1.61
N TYR A 3 -9.23 3.95 1.04
CA TYR A 3 -8.20 3.11 1.64
C TYR A 3 -6.98 3.03 0.75
N LEU A 4 -5.80 3.12 1.36
CA LEU A 4 -4.52 2.93 0.68
C LEU A 4 -3.92 1.61 1.16
N LEU A 5 -3.60 0.71 0.23
CA LEU A 5 -3.08 -0.60 0.57
C LEU A 5 -1.55 -0.56 0.64
N ASP A 6 -1.00 -1.11 1.73
CA ASP A 6 0.42 -1.41 1.82
C ASP A 6 0.79 -2.45 0.76
N THR A 7 2.03 -2.44 0.30
CA THR A 7 2.51 -3.35 -0.75
C THR A 7 2.25 -4.82 -0.42
N HIS A 8 2.52 -5.26 0.81
CA HIS A 8 2.27 -6.64 1.23
C HIS A 8 0.78 -7.00 1.20
N VAL A 9 -0.09 -6.05 1.52
CA VAL A 9 -1.53 -6.27 1.50
C VAL A 9 -2.03 -6.53 0.08
N VAL A 10 -1.47 -5.83 -0.92
CA VAL A 10 -1.77 -6.09 -2.33
C VAL A 10 -1.41 -7.53 -2.70
N LEU A 11 -0.20 -7.95 -2.34
CA LEU A 11 0.30 -9.30 -2.63
C LEU A 11 -0.55 -10.37 -1.95
N TRP A 12 -0.89 -10.17 -0.68
CA TRP A 12 -1.73 -11.12 0.08
C TRP A 12 -3.14 -11.21 -0.45
N THR A 13 -3.69 -10.10 -0.94
CA THR A 13 -5.02 -10.09 -1.57
C THR A 13 -5.05 -11.02 -2.78
N ALA A 14 -4.03 -10.92 -3.63
CA ALA A 14 -3.95 -11.73 -4.85
C ALA A 14 -3.80 -13.21 -4.54
N GLU A 15 -3.07 -13.55 -3.49
CA GLU A 15 -2.84 -14.93 -3.08
C GLU A 15 -3.97 -15.47 -2.21
N ASN A 16 -4.98 -14.67 -1.90
CA ASN A 16 -6.01 -14.99 -0.91
C ASN A 16 -5.39 -15.53 0.39
N SER A 17 -4.35 -14.82 0.85
CA SER A 17 -3.51 -15.25 1.95
C SER A 17 -4.26 -15.30 3.28
N PRO A 18 -4.05 -16.32 4.13
CA PRO A 18 -4.59 -16.34 5.48
C PRO A 18 -3.99 -15.26 6.40
N LEU A 19 -2.93 -14.57 5.94
CA LEU A 19 -2.32 -13.45 6.68
C LEU A 19 -3.20 -12.21 6.68
N LEU A 20 -4.15 -12.09 5.75
CA LEU A 20 -5.13 -11.00 5.76
C LEU A 20 -6.07 -11.14 6.95
N SER A 21 -6.21 -10.04 7.73
CA SER A 21 -7.19 -10.01 8.80
C SER A 21 -8.61 -10.01 8.23
N GLU A 22 -9.60 -10.39 9.05
CA GLU A 22 -11.00 -10.35 8.65
C GLU A 22 -11.46 -8.92 8.35
N LYS A 23 -10.97 -7.94 9.09
CA LYS A 23 -11.26 -6.52 8.84
C LYS A 23 -10.71 -6.07 7.49
N ALA A 24 -9.45 -6.38 7.19
CA ALA A 24 -8.84 -6.05 5.90
C ALA A 24 -9.60 -6.71 4.75
N LYS A 25 -9.91 -7.99 4.87
CA LYS A 25 -10.70 -8.73 3.88
C LYS A 25 -12.05 -8.07 3.63
N SER A 26 -12.75 -7.69 4.69
CA SER A 26 -14.06 -7.06 4.61
C SER A 26 -14.02 -5.78 3.77
N VAL A 27 -13.01 -4.93 4.01
CA VAL A 27 -12.83 -3.69 3.25
C VAL A 27 -12.45 -3.98 1.79
N ILE A 28 -11.54 -4.92 1.58
CA ILE A 28 -11.07 -5.27 0.23
C ILE A 28 -12.21 -5.80 -0.64
N LEU A 29 -13.10 -6.60 -0.06
CA LEU A 29 -14.25 -7.17 -0.76
C LEU A 29 -15.44 -6.23 -0.89
N ASP A 30 -15.45 -5.12 -0.15
CA ASP A 30 -16.54 -4.15 -0.18
C ASP A 30 -16.47 -3.30 -1.45
N GLU A 31 -17.42 -3.49 -2.34
CA GLU A 31 -17.51 -2.74 -3.60
C GLU A 31 -17.77 -1.25 -3.41
N ASN A 32 -18.30 -0.86 -2.24
CA ASN A 32 -18.60 0.54 -1.94
C ASN A 32 -17.38 1.30 -1.39
N SER A 33 -16.31 0.62 -1.03
CA SER A 33 -15.08 1.29 -0.59
C SER A 33 -14.15 1.53 -1.77
N GLU A 34 -13.49 2.69 -1.77
CA GLU A 34 -12.47 3.02 -2.76
C GLU A 34 -11.12 2.52 -2.24
N LYS A 35 -10.47 1.67 -3.02
CA LYS A 35 -9.20 1.06 -2.64
C LYS A 35 -8.14 1.47 -3.64
N TYR A 36 -7.04 1.99 -3.10
CA TYR A 36 -5.96 2.57 -3.89
C TYR A 36 -4.65 1.85 -3.63
N VAL A 37 -3.84 1.77 -4.67
CA VAL A 37 -2.46 1.29 -4.62
C VAL A 37 -1.58 2.39 -5.18
N SER A 38 -0.58 2.82 -4.41
CA SER A 38 0.37 3.81 -4.89
C SER A 38 1.29 3.19 -5.94
N VAL A 39 1.67 3.99 -6.95
CA VAL A 39 2.70 3.58 -7.90
C VAL A 39 4.03 3.27 -7.19
N VAL A 40 4.24 3.83 -6.00
CA VAL A 40 5.43 3.53 -5.20
C VAL A 40 5.45 2.06 -4.75
N SER A 41 4.30 1.46 -4.51
CA SER A 41 4.21 0.03 -4.19
C SER A 41 4.62 -0.83 -5.38
N ALA A 42 4.26 -0.43 -6.59
CA ALA A 42 4.74 -1.09 -7.81
C ALA A 42 6.26 -0.95 -7.95
N TRP A 43 6.80 0.21 -7.64
CA TRP A 43 8.25 0.45 -7.66
C TRP A 43 8.97 -0.41 -6.62
N GLU A 44 8.45 -0.47 -5.41
CA GLU A 44 9.00 -1.36 -4.37
C GLU A 44 9.00 -2.82 -4.82
N ALA A 45 7.89 -3.29 -5.40
CA ALA A 45 7.77 -4.64 -5.94
C ALA A 45 8.80 -4.87 -7.06
N ALA A 46 8.96 -3.90 -7.96
CA ALA A 46 9.94 -4.00 -9.06
C ALA A 46 11.37 -4.15 -8.53
N ILE A 47 11.75 -3.37 -7.53
CA ILE A 47 13.08 -3.46 -6.92
C ILE A 47 13.27 -4.84 -6.28
N LYS A 48 12.29 -5.30 -5.51
CA LYS A 48 12.38 -6.57 -4.78
C LYS A 48 12.38 -7.77 -5.73
N LEU A 49 11.68 -7.69 -6.83
CA LEU A 49 11.75 -8.71 -7.89
C LEU A 49 13.15 -8.75 -8.51
N GLY A 50 13.73 -7.58 -8.80
CA GLY A 50 15.07 -7.49 -9.38
C GLY A 50 16.18 -7.97 -8.45
N THR A 51 16.02 -7.78 -7.14
CA THR A 51 16.99 -8.22 -6.12
C THR A 51 16.68 -9.60 -5.56
N ARG A 52 15.68 -10.27 -6.08
CA ARG A 52 15.23 -11.62 -5.65
C ARG A 52 14.73 -11.68 -4.20
N LYS A 53 14.34 -10.54 -3.64
CA LYS A 53 13.71 -10.46 -2.30
C LYS A 53 12.21 -10.72 -2.34
N LEU A 54 11.63 -10.71 -3.54
CA LEU A 54 10.24 -11.03 -3.80
C LEU A 54 10.18 -12.05 -4.93
N GLN A 55 9.42 -13.11 -4.73
CA GLN A 55 9.10 -14.08 -5.77
C GLN A 55 7.64 -13.95 -6.14
N LEU A 56 7.37 -13.65 -7.39
CA LEU A 56 6.02 -13.52 -7.92
C LEU A 56 6.02 -14.12 -9.32
N GLU A 57 5.26 -15.19 -9.51
CA GLU A 57 5.12 -15.82 -10.82
C GLU A 57 4.49 -14.82 -11.78
N GLY A 58 5.11 -14.62 -12.94
CA GLY A 58 4.68 -13.62 -13.91
C GLY A 58 5.29 -12.24 -13.69
N GLY A 59 5.99 -12.02 -12.57
CA GLY A 59 6.74 -10.79 -12.30
C GLY A 59 5.87 -9.54 -12.16
N LEU A 60 6.42 -8.39 -12.54
CA LEU A 60 5.73 -7.10 -12.39
C LEU A 60 4.44 -6.99 -13.20
N PRO A 61 4.34 -7.53 -14.46
CA PRO A 61 3.04 -7.54 -15.14
C PRO A 61 1.94 -8.23 -14.35
N GLU A 62 2.27 -9.29 -13.62
CA GLU A 62 1.31 -9.97 -12.75
C GLU A 62 0.87 -9.08 -11.59
N PHE A 63 1.79 -8.29 -11.01
CA PHE A 63 1.44 -7.32 -9.97
C PHE A 63 0.36 -6.34 -10.48
N PHE A 64 0.56 -5.78 -11.68
CA PHE A 64 -0.42 -4.86 -12.27
C PHE A 64 -1.73 -5.55 -12.58
N ARG A 65 -1.69 -6.79 -13.06
CA ARG A 65 -2.90 -7.56 -13.32
C ARG A 65 -3.71 -7.76 -12.03
N MET A 66 -3.03 -8.05 -10.93
CA MET A 66 -3.68 -8.22 -9.62
C MET A 66 -4.36 -6.92 -9.15
N VAL A 67 -3.69 -5.79 -9.34
CA VAL A 67 -4.24 -4.47 -9.01
C VAL A 67 -5.53 -4.24 -9.81
N ASP A 68 -5.47 -4.44 -11.11
CA ASP A 68 -6.60 -4.19 -12.01
C ASP A 68 -7.76 -5.16 -11.76
N ASP A 69 -7.47 -6.45 -11.61
CA ASP A 69 -8.50 -7.48 -11.42
C ASP A 69 -9.26 -7.30 -10.10
N ASN A 70 -8.62 -6.75 -9.08
CA ASN A 70 -9.27 -6.49 -7.80
C ASN A 70 -9.97 -5.12 -7.73
N GLY A 71 -9.97 -4.37 -8.82
CA GLY A 71 -10.60 -3.07 -8.87
C GLY A 71 -9.88 -2.00 -8.05
N PHE A 72 -8.59 -2.19 -7.77
CA PHE A 72 -7.77 -1.20 -7.08
C PHE A 72 -7.39 -0.08 -8.06
N LEU A 73 -7.47 1.15 -7.59
CA LEU A 73 -7.09 2.32 -8.39
C LEU A 73 -5.62 2.66 -8.10
N THR A 74 -4.86 2.96 -9.14
CA THR A 74 -3.45 3.33 -8.99
C THR A 74 -3.32 4.84 -8.78
N LEU A 75 -2.56 5.23 -7.75
CA LEU A 75 -2.23 6.63 -7.47
C LEU A 75 -0.83 6.96 -7.95
N PRO A 76 -0.65 8.06 -8.69
CA PRO A 76 0.69 8.57 -9.00
C PRO A 76 1.33 9.20 -7.77
N ILE A 77 2.60 9.58 -7.89
CA ILE A 77 3.31 10.35 -6.86
C ILE A 77 3.09 11.83 -7.17
N GLU A 78 2.40 12.53 -6.24
CA GLU A 78 2.14 13.96 -6.36
C GLU A 78 3.16 14.78 -5.57
N ARG A 79 3.40 16.03 -5.98
CA ARG A 79 4.34 16.93 -5.28
C ARG A 79 3.95 17.16 -3.83
N GLU A 80 2.66 17.22 -3.55
CA GLU A 80 2.12 17.44 -2.20
C GLU A 80 2.58 16.37 -1.22
N TYR A 81 2.67 15.10 -1.67
CA TYR A 81 3.17 14.02 -0.83
C TYR A 81 4.64 14.23 -0.49
N LEU A 82 5.44 14.62 -1.51
CA LEU A 82 6.86 14.85 -1.33
C LEU A 82 7.14 16.02 -0.37
N ARG A 83 6.31 17.08 -0.44
CA ARG A 83 6.44 18.24 0.45
C ARG A 83 6.23 17.88 1.91
N LEU A 84 5.39 16.88 2.18
CA LEU A 84 5.10 16.48 3.55
C LEU A 84 6.21 15.62 4.17
N ILE A 85 6.93 14.84 3.36
CA ILE A 85 7.91 13.88 3.87
C ILE A 85 8.94 14.49 4.83
N PRO A 86 9.56 15.66 4.54
CA PRO A 86 10.52 16.25 5.47
C PRO A 86 9.94 16.63 6.84
N HIS A 87 8.63 16.74 6.95
CA HIS A 87 7.92 17.13 8.17
C HIS A 87 7.33 15.94 8.93
N LEU A 88 7.45 14.71 8.40
CA LEU A 88 6.99 13.52 9.10
C LEU A 88 7.90 13.22 10.29
N PRO A 89 7.35 12.71 11.41
CA PRO A 89 8.19 12.20 12.50
C PRO A 89 9.15 11.13 11.99
N ASP A 90 10.32 11.06 12.61
CA ASP A 90 11.40 10.15 12.19
C ASP A 90 11.34 8.85 12.99
N TYR A 91 10.21 8.14 12.93
CA TYR A 91 10.03 6.86 13.62
C TYR A 91 10.78 5.72 12.95
N HIS A 92 10.94 5.78 11.64
CA HIS A 92 11.71 4.82 10.84
C HIS A 92 12.12 5.48 9.53
N LYS A 93 12.96 4.79 8.76
CA LYS A 93 13.62 5.40 7.59
C LYS A 93 13.19 4.80 6.25
N ASP A 94 12.26 3.84 6.24
CA ASP A 94 11.84 3.21 5.00
C ASP A 94 11.19 4.25 4.07
N PRO A 95 11.80 4.54 2.91
CA PRO A 95 11.31 5.60 2.02
C PRO A 95 9.98 5.24 1.36
N PHE A 96 9.72 3.97 1.10
CA PHE A 96 8.45 3.53 0.50
C PHE A 96 7.30 3.77 1.48
N ASP A 97 7.47 3.31 2.73
CA ASP A 97 6.47 3.49 3.78
C ASP A 97 6.21 4.98 4.05
N ARG A 98 7.26 5.78 4.13
CA ARG A 98 7.13 7.21 4.42
C ARG A 98 6.37 7.93 3.31
N LEU A 99 6.55 7.52 2.06
CA LEU A 99 5.78 8.07 0.94
C LEU A 99 4.31 7.63 0.99
N LEU A 100 4.03 6.39 1.37
CA LEU A 100 2.65 5.93 1.58
C LEU A 100 1.96 6.71 2.70
N ILE A 101 2.67 6.96 3.79
CA ILE A 101 2.15 7.75 4.92
C ILE A 101 1.81 9.18 4.46
N ALA A 102 2.72 9.83 3.74
CA ALA A 102 2.50 11.17 3.21
C ALA A 102 1.30 11.21 2.26
N THR A 103 1.15 10.20 1.42
CA THR A 103 0.02 10.04 0.52
C THR A 103 -1.29 9.95 1.29
N ALA A 104 -1.35 9.08 2.28
CA ALA A 104 -2.56 8.86 3.08
C ALA A 104 -2.97 10.11 3.84
N VAL A 105 -2.02 10.83 4.42
CA VAL A 105 -2.30 12.09 5.13
C VAL A 105 -2.85 13.12 4.16
N THR A 106 -2.20 13.31 3.03
CA THR A 106 -2.59 14.33 2.04
C THR A 106 -3.97 14.04 1.45
N GLU A 107 -4.25 12.78 1.13
CA GLU A 107 -5.49 12.36 0.49
C GLU A 107 -6.58 11.94 1.48
N ASN A 108 -6.31 12.03 2.77
CA ASN A 108 -7.24 11.64 3.84
C ASN A 108 -7.72 10.19 3.68
N MET A 109 -6.76 9.30 3.53
CA MET A 109 -7.01 7.86 3.38
C MET A 109 -6.64 7.10 4.66
N THR A 110 -7.30 5.95 4.86
CA THR A 110 -6.91 4.97 5.87
C THR A 110 -5.94 3.97 5.23
N ILE A 111 -4.77 3.75 5.84
CA ILE A 111 -3.83 2.73 5.34
C ILE A 111 -4.23 1.36 5.87
N ILE A 112 -4.35 0.39 4.97
CA ILE A 112 -4.49 -1.02 5.35
C ILE A 112 -3.09 -1.60 5.45
N THR A 113 -2.66 -1.90 6.67
CA THR A 113 -1.30 -2.35 6.95
C THR A 113 -1.20 -3.10 8.26
N THR A 114 -0.34 -4.11 8.31
CA THR A 114 0.06 -4.79 9.55
C THR A 114 1.40 -4.29 10.08
N ASP A 115 2.06 -3.37 9.38
CA ASP A 115 3.40 -2.90 9.73
C ASP A 115 3.35 -1.97 10.95
N GLN A 116 3.95 -2.41 12.05
CA GLN A 116 3.96 -1.67 13.31
C GLN A 116 4.70 -0.33 13.20
N ASN A 117 5.70 -0.22 12.33
CA ASN A 117 6.40 1.05 12.10
C ASN A 117 5.48 2.09 11.46
N VAL A 118 4.65 1.67 10.51
CA VAL A 118 3.66 2.55 9.88
C VAL A 118 2.60 2.97 10.89
N GLN A 119 2.15 2.05 11.74
CA GLN A 119 1.11 2.29 12.73
C GLN A 119 1.55 3.25 13.84
N ARG A 120 2.85 3.51 14.01
CA ARG A 120 3.38 4.49 14.97
C ARG A 120 3.08 5.93 14.60
N TYR A 121 2.87 6.22 13.32
CA TYR A 121 2.55 7.56 12.85
C TYR A 121 1.11 7.92 13.21
N LYS A 122 0.83 9.22 13.37
CA LYS A 122 -0.53 9.71 13.62
C LYS A 122 -1.32 9.70 12.32
N ILE A 123 -1.77 8.53 11.92
CA ILE A 123 -2.53 8.29 10.70
C ILE A 123 -3.71 7.38 11.01
N LEU A 124 -4.67 7.36 10.11
CA LEU A 124 -5.71 6.34 10.16
C LEU A 124 -5.15 5.06 9.55
N TRP A 125 -5.23 3.97 10.26
CA TRP A 125 -4.83 2.65 9.76
C TRP A 125 -5.82 1.58 10.20
N LEU A 126 -5.82 0.49 9.48
CA LEU A 126 -6.73 -0.64 9.71
C LEU A 126 -5.99 -1.95 9.53
N TRP A 127 -6.25 -2.88 10.44
CA TRP A 127 -5.84 -4.28 10.32
C TRP A 127 -6.73 -5.23 11.11
#